data_dbe51385130c8898f73b01346b4842f8
#
_entry.id   dbe51385130c8898f73b01346b4842f8
#
_cell.length_a   1.000
_cell.length_b   1.000
_cell.length_c   1.000
_cell.angle_alpha   90.00
_cell.angle_beta   90.00
_cell.angle_gamma   90.00
#
_symmetry.space_group_name_H-M   'P 1'
#
loop_
_entity.id
_entity.type
_entity.pdbx_description
1 polymer ?
#
loop_
_entity_poly.entity_id
_entity_poly.type
_entity_poly.pdbx_seq_one_letter_code
_entity_poly.pdbx_strand_id
1 'polypeptide(L)'
;MPAPAPISSVQAEALRTRSLPPLEEVRHGVWSLSSTVGDRVEGHSFSYLVEGSDGSLALIDPGWAGPDAVPRLEAALRSVDHELSDLTLVVVTHLHLDHLGAADDVRRASGARVAMHALESAALDRRAADGAAADADVARWGAPRELTEALVASWGSGRALPAVTPDLLLADGDELPVAGRRLRAVHTPGHTAGHLCVVEPEQRLVFTGDHVLPTINPGIGLGGRTASNPLDDHLASLRAMVPLDRPGADALEVCPGHEYRFVGLAERAEALVAHRADRTLDAVTALDALRAEGAGAASPTVFEVAERMTGWRGGLRSMTGFVLASALAQTEWHLRSAGRADELATD
;
A
#
# COMPACT_ATOMS: atom_id res chain seq x y z
N MET A 1 -19.25 5.17 5.30
CA MET A 1 -19.80 3.86 5.79
C MET A 1 -19.02 3.42 7.00
N PRO A 2 -19.59 2.62 7.93
CA PRO A 2 -18.83 2.05 9.03
C PRO A 2 -17.74 1.11 8.48
N ALA A 3 -16.67 0.94 9.26
CA ALA A 3 -15.62 -0.03 8.92
C ALA A 3 -16.20 -1.46 8.89
N PRO A 4 -15.69 -2.36 8.03
CA PRO A 4 -16.11 -3.75 8.02
C PRO A 4 -15.80 -4.43 9.36
N ALA A 5 -16.66 -5.36 9.77
CA ALA A 5 -16.45 -6.10 10.99
C ALA A 5 -15.24 -7.06 10.86
N PRO A 6 -14.37 -7.14 11.88
CA PRO A 6 -13.27 -8.10 11.87
C PRO A 6 -13.77 -9.55 11.93
N ILE A 7 -13.15 -10.43 11.15
CA ILE A 7 -13.34 -11.88 11.28
C ILE A 7 -12.46 -12.41 12.41
N SER A 8 -11.23 -11.92 12.52
CA SER A 8 -10.33 -12.29 13.60
C SER A 8 -10.52 -11.38 14.81
N SER A 9 -11.09 -11.91 15.89
CA SER A 9 -11.17 -11.22 17.16
C SER A 9 -9.79 -10.95 17.78
N VAL A 10 -8.83 -11.82 17.50
CA VAL A 10 -7.44 -11.70 17.98
C VAL A 10 -6.74 -10.52 17.33
N GLN A 11 -6.87 -10.37 16.01
CA GLN A 11 -6.29 -9.23 15.29
C GLN A 11 -6.97 -7.90 15.68
N ALA A 12 -8.30 -7.90 15.82
CA ALA A 12 -9.04 -6.73 16.28
C ALA A 12 -8.65 -6.30 17.69
N GLU A 13 -8.44 -7.26 18.60
CA GLU A 13 -7.98 -6.99 19.96
C GLU A 13 -6.53 -6.47 19.95
N ALA A 14 -5.64 -7.05 19.15
CA ALA A 14 -4.27 -6.61 19.00
C ALA A 14 -4.19 -5.15 18.50
N LEU A 15 -5.03 -4.79 17.52
CA LEU A 15 -5.13 -3.41 17.05
C LEU A 15 -5.59 -2.46 18.18
N ARG A 16 -6.61 -2.85 18.96
CA ARG A 16 -7.13 -2.04 20.05
C ARG A 16 -6.12 -1.86 21.20
N THR A 17 -5.35 -2.91 21.51
CA THR A 17 -4.35 -2.92 22.59
C THR A 17 -2.96 -2.48 22.13
N ARG A 18 -2.80 -2.19 20.84
CA ARG A 18 -1.50 -1.84 20.23
C ARG A 18 -0.43 -2.90 20.48
N SER A 19 -0.81 -4.16 20.31
CA SER A 19 0.08 -5.32 20.44
C SER A 19 0.22 -6.05 19.11
N LEU A 20 1.22 -6.93 19.00
CA LEU A 20 1.34 -7.81 17.83
C LEU A 20 0.35 -8.97 17.96
N PRO A 21 -0.51 -9.22 16.96
CA PRO A 21 -1.30 -10.43 16.95
C PRO A 21 -0.38 -11.66 16.77
N PRO A 22 -0.71 -12.79 17.44
CA PRO A 22 0.02 -14.03 17.24
C PRO A 22 -0.20 -14.60 15.85
N LEU A 23 0.59 -15.64 15.49
CA LEU A 23 0.31 -16.45 14.31
C LEU A 23 -1.09 -17.05 14.42
N GLU A 24 -1.86 -16.96 13.34
CA GLU A 24 -3.26 -17.43 13.29
C GLU A 24 -3.51 -18.17 11.98
N GLU A 25 -4.10 -19.37 12.06
CA GLU A 25 -4.55 -20.09 10.87
C GLU A 25 -5.79 -19.38 10.27
N VAL A 26 -5.67 -18.98 9.00
CA VAL A 26 -6.72 -18.31 8.22
C VAL A 26 -7.65 -19.34 7.59
N ARG A 27 -7.05 -20.33 6.97
CA ARG A 27 -7.64 -21.49 6.33
C ARG A 27 -6.64 -22.64 6.44
N HIS A 28 -7.08 -23.85 6.19
CA HIS A 28 -6.18 -25.01 6.14
C HIS A 28 -5.01 -24.76 5.18
N GLY A 29 -3.79 -24.79 5.73
CA GLY A 29 -2.56 -24.49 5.00
C GLY A 29 -2.38 -23.01 4.65
N VAL A 30 -3.05 -22.09 5.36
CA VAL A 30 -2.83 -20.65 5.23
C VAL A 30 -2.77 -20.00 6.60
N TRP A 31 -1.70 -19.28 6.89
CA TRP A 31 -1.49 -18.59 8.18
C TRP A 31 -1.16 -17.12 7.97
N SER A 32 -1.67 -16.29 8.89
CA SER A 32 -1.25 -14.90 9.04
C SER A 32 -0.22 -14.78 10.14
N LEU A 33 0.87 -14.07 9.89
CA LEU A 33 1.86 -13.69 10.88
C LEU A 33 2.10 -12.19 10.82
N SER A 34 2.42 -11.59 11.96
CA SER A 34 2.63 -10.15 12.04
C SER A 34 4.08 -9.78 12.26
N SER A 35 4.48 -8.62 11.76
CA SER A 35 5.77 -8.01 12.02
C SER A 35 5.62 -6.56 12.45
N THR A 36 6.55 -6.06 13.28
CA THR A 36 6.62 -4.64 13.62
C THR A 36 7.01 -3.82 12.41
N VAL A 37 6.53 -2.58 12.32
CA VAL A 37 6.99 -1.60 11.33
C VAL A 37 8.04 -0.72 11.97
N GLY A 38 9.31 -1.00 11.70
CA GLY A 38 10.43 -0.44 12.44
C GLY A 38 10.38 -0.86 13.91
N ASP A 39 10.61 0.09 14.82
CA ASP A 39 10.55 -0.14 16.28
C ASP A 39 9.13 -0.02 16.85
N ARG A 40 8.10 0.10 15.99
CA ARG A 40 6.71 0.35 16.40
C ARG A 40 5.88 -0.93 16.32
N VAL A 41 5.29 -1.32 17.45
CA VAL A 41 4.29 -2.39 17.52
C VAL A 41 2.93 -1.91 16.99
N GLU A 42 2.65 -0.61 17.08
CA GLU A 42 1.36 0.03 16.81
C GLU A 42 0.99 0.13 15.32
N GLY A 43 1.88 -0.25 14.41
CA GLY A 43 1.65 -0.22 12.98
C GLY A 43 2.15 -1.51 12.34
N HIS A 44 1.88 -2.67 12.97
CA HIS A 44 2.31 -3.96 12.42
C HIS A 44 1.79 -4.19 11.01
N SER A 45 2.57 -4.88 10.20
CA SER A 45 2.16 -5.43 8.92
C SER A 45 1.91 -6.94 9.03
N PHE A 46 1.10 -7.45 8.12
CA PHE A 46 0.87 -8.89 7.98
C PHE A 46 1.66 -9.48 6.84
N SER A 47 2.19 -10.66 7.11
CA SER A 47 2.67 -11.62 6.12
C SER A 47 1.71 -12.81 6.08
N TYR A 48 1.64 -13.52 4.96
CA TYR A 48 0.81 -14.71 4.85
C TYR A 48 1.61 -15.88 4.30
N LEU A 49 1.60 -17.00 5.04
CA LEU A 49 2.12 -18.28 4.56
C LEU A 49 1.03 -19.05 3.86
N VAL A 50 1.36 -19.65 2.72
CA VAL A 50 0.45 -20.50 1.93
C VAL A 50 1.18 -21.80 1.59
N GLU A 51 0.64 -22.92 2.09
CA GLU A 51 1.18 -24.25 1.88
C GLU A 51 0.67 -24.84 0.55
N GLY A 52 1.59 -25.34 -0.25
CA GLY A 52 1.29 -26.13 -1.44
C GLY A 52 1.01 -27.59 -1.11
N SER A 53 0.40 -28.32 -2.04
CA SER A 53 0.05 -29.73 -1.87
C SER A 53 1.26 -30.68 -1.77
N ASP A 54 2.45 -30.19 -2.06
CA ASP A 54 3.74 -30.88 -1.93
C ASP A 54 4.49 -30.52 -0.64
N GLY A 55 3.88 -29.73 0.26
CA GLY A 55 4.48 -29.25 1.49
C GLY A 55 5.40 -28.03 1.31
N SER A 56 5.58 -27.54 0.08
CA SER A 56 6.29 -26.29 -0.16
C SER A 56 5.48 -25.08 0.32
N LEU A 57 6.16 -23.99 0.70
CA LEU A 57 5.53 -22.78 1.19
C LEU A 57 5.77 -21.60 0.25
N ALA A 58 4.75 -20.75 0.11
CA ALA A 58 4.89 -19.37 -0.35
C ALA A 58 4.67 -18.40 0.80
N LEU A 59 5.45 -17.32 0.83
CA LEU A 59 5.29 -16.20 1.77
C LEU A 59 4.87 -14.96 1.00
N ILE A 60 3.70 -14.43 1.28
CA ILE A 60 3.23 -13.16 0.75
C ILE A 60 3.63 -12.07 1.75
N ASP A 61 4.41 -11.10 1.29
CA ASP A 61 5.03 -10.02 2.04
C ASP A 61 5.91 -10.49 3.22
N PRO A 62 7.24 -10.47 3.06
CA PRO A 62 8.15 -10.94 4.12
C PRO A 62 8.26 -9.98 5.32
N GLY A 63 7.65 -8.80 5.24
CA GLY A 63 7.63 -7.83 6.33
C GLY A 63 8.87 -6.93 6.41
N TRP A 64 9.03 -6.26 7.55
CA TRP A 64 10.10 -5.32 7.82
C TRP A 64 11.45 -6.02 8.02
N ALA A 65 12.52 -5.45 7.40
CA ALA A 65 13.88 -5.91 7.64
C ALA A 65 14.36 -5.62 9.07
N GLY A 66 15.16 -6.52 9.60
CA GLY A 66 15.79 -6.36 10.91
C GLY A 66 16.43 -7.67 11.39
N PRO A 67 17.25 -7.63 12.45
CA PRO A 67 17.95 -8.80 12.94
C PRO A 67 17.01 -9.93 13.38
N ASP A 68 15.78 -9.60 13.75
CA ASP A 68 14.77 -10.56 14.20
C ASP A 68 13.83 -11.05 13.11
N ALA A 69 13.92 -10.53 11.88
CA ALA A 69 12.98 -10.87 10.81
C ALA A 69 13.01 -12.37 10.47
N VAL A 70 14.18 -12.90 10.12
CA VAL A 70 14.36 -14.34 9.83
C VAL A 70 14.13 -15.22 11.07
N PRO A 71 14.69 -14.94 12.26
CA PRO A 71 14.39 -15.71 13.47
C PRO A 71 12.90 -15.80 13.83
N ARG A 72 12.14 -14.71 13.65
CA ARG A 72 10.68 -14.73 13.89
C ARG A 72 9.93 -15.60 12.87
N LEU A 73 10.29 -15.47 11.59
CA LEU A 73 9.73 -16.33 10.54
C LEU A 73 10.03 -17.79 10.82
N GLU A 74 11.27 -18.13 11.18
CA GLU A 74 11.68 -19.49 11.52
C GLU A 74 10.91 -20.04 12.73
N ALA A 75 10.70 -19.23 13.77
CA ALA A 75 9.91 -19.62 14.92
C ALA A 75 8.43 -19.86 14.55
N ALA A 76 7.86 -19.01 13.69
CA ALA A 76 6.50 -19.17 13.18
C ALA A 76 6.37 -20.47 12.35
N LEU A 77 7.30 -20.75 11.45
CA LEU A 77 7.31 -21.96 10.63
C LEU A 77 7.37 -23.23 11.49
N ARG A 78 8.27 -23.29 12.49
CA ARG A 78 8.35 -24.42 13.42
C ARG A 78 7.06 -24.66 14.20
N SER A 79 6.30 -23.60 14.51
CA SER A 79 5.04 -23.73 15.25
C SER A 79 3.91 -24.35 14.43
N VAL A 80 4.10 -24.48 13.11
CA VAL A 80 3.18 -25.10 12.15
C VAL A 80 3.84 -26.29 11.41
N ASP A 81 4.85 -26.90 12.04
CA ASP A 81 5.57 -28.09 11.59
C ASP A 81 6.33 -27.91 10.26
N HIS A 82 6.83 -26.68 9.99
CA HIS A 82 7.63 -26.34 8.81
C HIS A 82 9.00 -25.76 9.16
N GLU A 83 9.89 -25.75 8.15
CA GLU A 83 11.23 -25.18 8.24
C GLU A 83 11.46 -24.10 7.16
N LEU A 84 12.52 -23.30 7.31
CA LEU A 84 12.89 -22.29 6.30
C LEU A 84 13.16 -22.90 4.92
N SER A 85 13.65 -24.14 4.86
CA SER A 85 13.89 -24.88 3.62
C SER A 85 12.62 -25.23 2.83
N ASP A 86 11.44 -25.24 3.47
CA ASP A 86 10.16 -25.48 2.81
C ASP A 86 9.67 -24.24 2.04
N LEU A 87 10.23 -23.06 2.38
CA LEU A 87 9.87 -21.83 1.71
C LEU A 87 10.55 -21.76 0.33
N THR A 88 9.75 -21.79 -0.72
CA THR A 88 10.19 -21.82 -2.12
C THR A 88 9.91 -20.55 -2.89
N LEU A 89 8.97 -19.71 -2.38
CA LEU A 89 8.54 -18.48 -3.01
C LEU A 89 8.29 -17.39 -1.98
N VAL A 90 8.78 -16.19 -2.25
CA VAL A 90 8.42 -14.94 -1.57
C VAL A 90 7.73 -14.05 -2.60
N VAL A 91 6.47 -13.69 -2.36
CA VAL A 91 5.71 -12.76 -3.20
C VAL A 91 5.66 -11.42 -2.51
N VAL A 92 6.07 -10.37 -3.19
CA VAL A 92 6.02 -9.00 -2.66
C VAL A 92 4.86 -8.28 -3.34
N THR A 93 3.88 -7.82 -2.54
CA THR A 93 2.73 -7.08 -3.06
C THR A 93 3.15 -5.71 -3.59
N HIS A 94 4.04 -5.03 -2.88
CA HIS A 94 4.57 -3.73 -3.27
C HIS A 94 5.89 -3.39 -2.54
N LEU A 95 6.55 -2.32 -2.97
CA LEU A 95 7.93 -1.98 -2.61
C LEU A 95 8.13 -1.35 -1.21
N HIS A 96 7.10 -1.13 -0.41
CA HIS A 96 7.28 -0.52 0.91
C HIS A 96 8.02 -1.45 1.88
N LEU A 97 8.77 -0.84 2.81
CA LEU A 97 9.70 -1.55 3.68
C LEU A 97 9.05 -2.58 4.61
N ASP A 98 7.81 -2.36 4.97
CA ASP A 98 7.03 -3.26 5.82
C ASP A 98 6.38 -4.43 5.06
N HIS A 99 6.59 -4.48 3.73
CA HIS A 99 6.21 -5.56 2.84
C HIS A 99 7.41 -6.21 2.15
N LEU A 100 8.28 -5.39 1.54
CA LEU A 100 9.48 -5.84 0.82
C LEU A 100 10.68 -6.08 1.74
N GLY A 101 10.75 -5.38 2.89
CA GLY A 101 11.98 -5.14 3.63
C GLY A 101 12.85 -6.38 3.87
N ALA A 102 12.26 -7.46 4.35
CA ALA A 102 12.99 -8.70 4.66
C ALA A 102 13.17 -9.65 3.48
N ALA A 103 12.75 -9.31 2.24
CA ALA A 103 12.74 -10.23 1.11
C ALA A 103 14.10 -10.84 0.81
N ASP A 104 15.17 -10.04 0.83
CA ASP A 104 16.52 -10.53 0.54
C ASP A 104 17.11 -11.34 1.69
N ASP A 105 16.81 -11.01 2.94
CA ASP A 105 17.23 -11.77 4.13
C ASP A 105 16.55 -13.15 4.15
N VAL A 106 15.25 -13.19 3.89
CA VAL A 106 14.47 -14.43 3.77
C VAL A 106 14.98 -15.29 2.62
N ARG A 107 15.19 -14.68 1.43
CA ARG A 107 15.79 -15.40 0.28
C ARG A 107 17.13 -16.03 0.61
N ARG A 108 18.03 -15.30 1.26
CA ARG A 108 19.34 -15.83 1.63
C ARG A 108 19.25 -16.98 2.64
N ALA A 109 18.31 -16.93 3.55
CA ALA A 109 18.14 -17.94 4.59
C ALA A 109 17.42 -19.21 4.09
N SER A 110 16.46 -19.08 3.19
CA SER A 110 15.63 -20.19 2.71
C SER A 110 16.01 -20.74 1.34
N GLY A 111 16.62 -19.92 0.48
CA GLY A 111 16.81 -20.22 -0.93
C GLY A 111 15.56 -19.96 -1.78
N ALA A 112 14.52 -19.39 -1.22
CA ALA A 112 13.27 -19.05 -1.93
C ALA A 112 13.49 -18.05 -3.06
N ARG A 113 12.72 -18.16 -4.13
CA ARG A 113 12.67 -17.16 -5.21
C ARG A 113 11.82 -15.97 -4.78
N VAL A 114 12.22 -14.77 -5.18
CA VAL A 114 11.44 -13.55 -4.96
C VAL A 114 10.66 -13.18 -6.21
N ALA A 115 9.38 -12.96 -6.06
CA ALA A 115 8.45 -12.54 -7.11
C ALA A 115 7.84 -11.17 -6.77
N MET A 116 7.78 -10.26 -7.74
CA MET A 116 7.08 -8.98 -7.63
C MET A 116 6.64 -8.49 -9.01
N HIS A 117 5.78 -7.49 -9.04
CA HIS A 117 5.38 -6.87 -10.31
C HIS A 117 6.55 -6.14 -10.98
N ALA A 118 6.61 -6.20 -12.31
CA ALA A 118 7.68 -5.58 -13.09
C ALA A 118 7.83 -4.07 -12.82
N LEU A 119 6.72 -3.36 -12.58
CA LEU A 119 6.75 -1.92 -12.27
C LEU A 119 7.33 -1.63 -10.88
N GLU A 120 7.17 -2.52 -9.89
CA GLU A 120 7.80 -2.38 -8.58
C GLU A 120 9.32 -2.54 -8.70
N SER A 121 9.78 -3.57 -9.40
CA SER A 121 11.21 -3.76 -9.69
C SER A 121 11.81 -2.54 -10.39
N ALA A 122 11.14 -2.03 -11.43
CA ALA A 122 11.58 -0.83 -12.14
C ALA A 122 11.56 0.43 -11.25
N ALA A 123 10.63 0.55 -10.30
CA ALA A 123 10.59 1.66 -9.35
C ALA A 123 11.77 1.60 -8.35
N LEU A 124 12.15 0.40 -7.89
CA LEU A 124 13.35 0.21 -7.07
C LEU A 124 14.61 0.68 -7.79
N ASP A 125 14.73 0.42 -9.09
CA ASP A 125 15.88 0.85 -9.91
C ASP A 125 15.91 2.38 -10.10
N ARG A 126 14.74 3.02 -10.24
CA ARG A 126 14.61 4.47 -10.46
C ARG A 126 14.66 5.32 -9.20
N ARG A 127 14.56 4.74 -8.01
CA ARG A 127 14.38 5.47 -6.75
C ARG A 127 15.37 6.62 -6.50
N ALA A 128 16.63 6.45 -6.93
CA ALA A 128 17.64 7.51 -6.79
C ALA A 128 17.35 8.70 -7.71
N ALA A 129 16.91 8.45 -8.95
CA ALA A 129 16.53 9.49 -9.90
C ALA A 129 15.22 10.18 -9.48
N ASP A 130 14.25 9.42 -8.96
CA ASP A 130 12.99 9.96 -8.42
C ASP A 130 13.24 10.85 -7.20
N GLY A 131 14.17 10.44 -6.32
CA GLY A 131 14.61 11.26 -5.20
C GLY A 131 15.27 12.58 -5.63
N ALA A 132 16.11 12.53 -6.66
CA ALA A 132 16.75 13.74 -7.21
C ALA A 132 15.75 14.70 -7.89
N ALA A 133 14.56 14.26 -8.25
CA ALA A 133 13.50 15.08 -8.82
C ALA A 133 12.58 15.74 -7.77
N ALA A 134 12.79 15.46 -6.49
CA ALA A 134 11.95 16.00 -5.40
C ALA A 134 11.93 17.53 -5.33
N ASP A 135 13.04 18.19 -5.65
CA ASP A 135 13.12 19.65 -5.72
C ASP A 135 12.06 20.22 -6.68
N ALA A 136 11.93 19.63 -7.87
CA ALA A 136 10.98 20.07 -8.88
C ALA A 136 9.52 19.84 -8.44
N ASP A 137 9.24 18.74 -7.74
CA ASP A 137 7.89 18.47 -7.22
C ASP A 137 7.52 19.47 -6.14
N VAL A 138 8.43 19.74 -5.19
CA VAL A 138 8.21 20.68 -4.08
C VAL A 138 8.10 22.12 -4.59
N ALA A 139 8.92 22.51 -5.57
CA ALA A 139 8.81 23.83 -6.22
C ALA A 139 7.43 24.01 -6.85
N ARG A 140 6.98 23.02 -7.63
CA ARG A 140 5.67 23.04 -8.30
C ARG A 140 4.49 23.13 -7.31
N TRP A 141 4.63 22.58 -6.09
CA TRP A 141 3.58 22.68 -5.08
C TRP A 141 3.46 24.09 -4.47
N GLY A 142 4.47 24.95 -4.64
CA GLY A 142 4.45 26.33 -4.13
C GLY A 142 4.41 26.42 -2.60
N ALA A 143 5.05 25.47 -1.92
CA ALA A 143 5.13 25.49 -0.47
C ALA A 143 5.95 26.67 0.04
N PRO A 144 5.63 27.25 1.24
CA PRO A 144 6.43 28.29 1.86
C PRO A 144 7.91 27.88 1.99
N ARG A 145 8.81 28.85 1.79
CA ARG A 145 10.27 28.62 1.75
C ARG A 145 10.79 27.90 2.99
N GLU A 146 10.23 28.18 4.15
CA GLU A 146 10.61 27.56 5.43
C GLU A 146 10.29 26.05 5.50
N LEU A 147 9.40 25.55 4.63
CA LEU A 147 9.05 24.14 4.54
C LEU A 147 9.77 23.40 3.41
N THR A 148 10.31 24.13 2.42
CA THR A 148 10.84 23.56 1.17
C THR A 148 11.94 22.55 1.44
N GLU A 149 12.96 22.89 2.24
CA GLU A 149 14.09 21.99 2.52
C GLU A 149 13.64 20.69 3.20
N ALA A 150 12.76 20.77 4.19
CA ALA A 150 12.22 19.59 4.89
C ALA A 150 11.32 18.73 3.99
N LEU A 151 10.55 19.37 3.09
CA LEU A 151 9.73 18.64 2.10
C LEU A 151 10.59 17.92 1.08
N VAL A 152 11.60 18.56 0.51
CA VAL A 152 12.54 17.94 -0.42
C VAL A 152 13.26 16.77 0.24
N ALA A 153 13.80 16.98 1.45
CA ALA A 153 14.46 15.90 2.19
C ALA A 153 13.55 14.72 2.46
N SER A 154 12.30 14.95 2.83
CA SER A 154 11.35 13.89 3.16
C SER A 154 10.73 13.20 1.94
N TRP A 155 10.45 13.94 0.86
CA TRP A 155 9.90 13.38 -0.38
C TRP A 155 10.97 12.66 -1.19
N GLY A 156 12.19 13.23 -1.26
CA GLY A 156 13.33 12.65 -1.98
C GLY A 156 14.05 11.55 -1.21
N SER A 157 13.94 11.51 0.10
CA SER A 157 14.65 10.53 0.93
C SER A 157 14.06 9.15 0.81
N GLY A 158 13.18 8.87 -0.16
CA GLY A 158 12.58 7.56 -0.26
C GLY A 158 13.40 6.59 0.58
N ARG A 159 12.92 6.18 1.78
CA ARG A 159 13.70 5.42 2.79
C ARG A 159 14.58 4.43 2.05
N ALA A 160 15.84 4.26 2.45
CA ALA A 160 16.78 3.39 1.74
C ALA A 160 16.14 2.02 1.54
N LEU A 161 15.47 1.84 0.40
CA LEU A 161 14.82 0.59 0.05
C LEU A 161 15.92 -0.44 -0.20
N PRO A 162 15.76 -1.68 0.25
CA PRO A 162 16.73 -2.72 -0.02
C PRO A 162 16.89 -2.92 -1.53
N ALA A 163 18.08 -3.23 -1.96
CA ALA A 163 18.34 -3.64 -3.34
C ALA A 163 17.86 -5.09 -3.51
N VAL A 164 16.63 -5.27 -3.92
CA VAL A 164 16.05 -6.59 -4.20
C VAL A 164 15.91 -6.75 -5.71
N THR A 165 16.56 -7.76 -6.25
CA THR A 165 16.36 -8.18 -7.64
C THR A 165 15.42 -9.38 -7.63
N PRO A 166 14.20 -9.29 -8.20
CA PRO A 166 13.28 -10.41 -8.23
C PRO A 166 13.77 -11.51 -9.18
N ASP A 167 13.47 -12.76 -8.82
CA ASP A 167 13.70 -13.94 -9.66
C ASP A 167 12.54 -14.14 -10.65
N LEU A 168 11.36 -13.63 -10.30
CA LEU A 168 10.14 -13.69 -11.13
C LEU A 168 9.51 -12.29 -11.21
N LEU A 169 9.28 -11.85 -12.44
CA LEU A 169 8.48 -10.65 -12.70
C LEU A 169 7.04 -11.08 -12.98
N LEU A 170 6.12 -10.58 -12.17
CA LEU A 170 4.69 -10.85 -12.29
C LEU A 170 3.98 -9.76 -13.09
N ALA A 171 2.93 -10.17 -13.78
CA ALA A 171 1.97 -9.33 -14.46
C ALA A 171 0.54 -9.65 -13.99
N ASP A 172 -0.42 -8.83 -14.42
CA ASP A 172 -1.84 -9.09 -14.16
C ASP A 172 -2.27 -10.44 -14.73
N GLY A 173 -2.94 -11.23 -13.91
CA GLY A 173 -3.47 -12.55 -14.28
C GLY A 173 -2.50 -13.72 -14.13
N ASP A 174 -1.22 -13.48 -13.85
CA ASP A 174 -0.23 -14.55 -13.70
C ASP A 174 -0.59 -15.47 -12.52
N GLU A 175 -0.46 -16.78 -12.73
CA GLU A 175 -0.58 -17.80 -11.68
C GLU A 175 0.75 -17.94 -10.94
N LEU A 176 0.70 -17.93 -9.60
CA LEU A 176 1.88 -18.14 -8.77
C LEU A 176 2.24 -19.65 -8.71
N PRO A 177 3.53 -20.00 -8.78
CA PRO A 177 3.96 -21.38 -8.80
C PRO A 177 3.92 -22.03 -7.41
N VAL A 178 2.72 -22.24 -6.87
CA VAL A 178 2.45 -22.93 -5.61
C VAL A 178 1.68 -24.23 -5.91
N ALA A 179 2.26 -25.37 -5.58
CA ALA A 179 1.72 -26.67 -5.95
C ALA A 179 0.30 -26.88 -5.41
N GLY A 180 -0.64 -27.30 -6.28
CA GLY A 180 -2.02 -27.56 -5.89
C GLY A 180 -2.85 -26.36 -5.47
N ARG A 181 -2.35 -25.13 -5.63
CA ARG A 181 -3.03 -23.87 -5.33
C ARG A 181 -3.25 -23.08 -6.62
N ARG A 182 -4.34 -22.33 -6.69
CA ARG A 182 -4.62 -21.40 -7.79
C ARG A 182 -4.58 -19.96 -7.31
N LEU A 183 -3.38 -19.54 -6.93
CA LEU A 183 -3.08 -18.18 -6.54
C LEU A 183 -2.82 -17.34 -7.79
N ARG A 184 -3.60 -16.30 -8.01
CA ARG A 184 -3.48 -15.41 -9.17
C ARG A 184 -3.11 -14.01 -8.76
N ALA A 185 -2.09 -13.44 -9.37
CA ALA A 185 -1.73 -12.04 -9.24
C ALA A 185 -2.79 -11.16 -9.93
N VAL A 186 -3.20 -10.10 -9.28
CA VAL A 186 -4.09 -9.06 -9.82
C VAL A 186 -3.37 -7.72 -9.68
N HIS A 187 -3.07 -7.08 -10.80
CA HIS A 187 -2.42 -5.76 -10.79
C HIS A 187 -3.40 -4.70 -10.31
N THR A 188 -3.07 -4.04 -9.20
CA THR A 188 -3.91 -3.04 -8.54
C THR A 188 -3.13 -1.74 -8.29
N PRO A 189 -2.73 -1.02 -9.37
CA PRO A 189 -1.95 0.20 -9.27
C PRO A 189 -2.70 1.30 -8.53
N GLY A 190 -1.95 2.23 -7.96
CA GLY A 190 -2.47 3.42 -7.29
C GLY A 190 -1.79 3.70 -5.96
N HIS A 191 -1.73 2.75 -5.03
CA HIS A 191 -0.89 2.87 -3.83
C HIS A 191 0.58 2.97 -4.21
N THR A 192 1.05 2.00 -4.97
CA THR A 192 2.27 2.06 -5.79
C THR A 192 1.93 1.70 -7.24
N ALA A 193 2.86 1.90 -8.17
CA ALA A 193 2.62 1.67 -9.60
C ALA A 193 2.44 0.20 -9.96
N GLY A 194 3.13 -0.69 -9.27
CA GLY A 194 3.10 -2.13 -9.52
C GLY A 194 2.45 -2.94 -8.41
N HIS A 195 1.64 -2.31 -7.55
CA HIS A 195 0.97 -3.01 -6.46
C HIS A 195 0.20 -4.23 -6.98
N LEU A 196 0.32 -5.35 -6.28
CA LEU A 196 -0.40 -6.60 -6.56
C LEU A 196 -1.31 -6.97 -5.40
N CYS A 197 -2.53 -7.36 -5.71
CA CYS A 197 -3.31 -8.27 -4.88
C CYS A 197 -3.08 -9.71 -5.35
N VAL A 198 -3.27 -10.69 -4.45
CA VAL A 198 -3.25 -12.11 -4.80
C VAL A 198 -4.61 -12.70 -4.47
N VAL A 199 -5.24 -13.39 -5.42
CA VAL A 199 -6.57 -13.98 -5.23
C VAL A 199 -6.48 -15.49 -5.32
N GLU A 200 -7.10 -16.18 -4.36
CA GLU A 200 -7.29 -17.63 -4.34
C GLU A 200 -8.79 -17.96 -4.27
N PRO A 201 -9.47 -18.05 -5.41
CA PRO A 201 -10.93 -18.23 -5.44
C PRO A 201 -11.41 -19.51 -4.77
N GLU A 202 -10.63 -20.61 -4.86
CA GLU A 202 -10.98 -21.91 -4.30
C GLU A 202 -11.04 -21.90 -2.77
N GLN A 203 -10.18 -21.12 -2.13
CA GLN A 203 -10.20 -20.91 -0.67
C GLN A 203 -11.00 -19.66 -0.26
N ARG A 204 -11.51 -18.91 -1.24
CA ARG A 204 -12.22 -17.63 -1.03
C ARG A 204 -11.37 -16.63 -0.25
N LEU A 205 -10.11 -16.48 -0.65
CA LEU A 205 -9.16 -15.57 -0.06
C LEU A 205 -8.73 -14.51 -1.07
N VAL A 206 -8.50 -13.30 -0.58
CA VAL A 206 -7.83 -12.23 -1.29
C VAL A 206 -6.82 -11.54 -0.36
N PHE A 207 -5.56 -11.55 -0.76
CA PHE A 207 -4.47 -10.85 -0.09
C PHE A 207 -4.33 -9.48 -0.77
N THR A 208 -4.70 -8.43 -0.05
CA THR A 208 -4.84 -7.09 -0.65
C THR A 208 -3.64 -6.19 -0.45
N GLY A 209 -2.60 -6.63 0.29
CA GLY A 209 -1.54 -5.70 0.67
C GLY A 209 -2.14 -4.40 1.19
N ASP A 210 -1.67 -3.27 0.67
CA ASP A 210 -2.15 -1.95 1.04
C ASP A 210 -3.16 -1.34 0.06
N HIS A 211 -3.75 -2.15 -0.82
CA HIS A 211 -4.78 -1.67 -1.75
C HIS A 211 -6.13 -1.45 -1.06
N VAL A 212 -6.58 -2.41 -0.26
CA VAL A 212 -7.85 -2.33 0.50
C VAL A 212 -7.59 -2.70 1.95
N LEU A 213 -7.66 -1.71 2.84
CA LEU A 213 -7.50 -1.85 4.28
C LEU A 213 -8.84 -1.62 5.00
N PRO A 214 -9.11 -2.27 6.15
CA PRO A 214 -10.45 -2.22 6.76
C PRO A 214 -10.84 -0.82 7.26
N THR A 215 -9.95 -0.08 7.92
CA THR A 215 -10.29 1.25 8.47
C THR A 215 -9.45 2.38 7.90
N ILE A 216 -8.21 2.12 7.56
CA ILE A 216 -7.29 3.10 6.97
C ILE A 216 -7.68 3.33 5.50
N ASN A 217 -7.63 4.57 5.05
CA ASN A 217 -7.67 4.90 3.64
C ASN A 217 -6.23 4.91 3.12
N PRO A 218 -5.82 3.97 2.26
CA PRO A 218 -4.45 3.84 1.81
C PRO A 218 -3.90 5.13 1.21
N GLY A 219 -2.62 5.43 1.46
CA GLY A 219 -1.93 6.46 0.70
C GLY A 219 -1.88 6.08 -0.79
N ILE A 220 -1.79 7.05 -1.68
CA ILE A 220 -1.66 6.82 -3.12
C ILE A 220 -0.38 7.44 -3.66
N GLY A 221 0.18 6.88 -4.75
CA GLY A 221 1.36 7.40 -5.43
C GLY A 221 2.64 7.34 -4.58
N LEU A 222 2.76 6.38 -3.68
CA LEU A 222 3.86 6.29 -2.72
C LEU A 222 5.04 5.40 -3.20
N GLY A 223 5.02 4.97 -4.47
CA GLY A 223 6.04 4.11 -5.08
C GLY A 223 6.98 4.83 -6.06
N GLY A 224 7.09 6.16 -5.96
CA GLY A 224 7.86 6.95 -6.91
C GLY A 224 7.03 7.49 -8.08
N ARG A 225 7.71 8.08 -9.08
CA ARG A 225 7.05 8.75 -10.22
C ARG A 225 6.41 7.75 -11.17
N THR A 226 5.20 8.07 -11.62
CA THR A 226 4.45 7.27 -12.61
C THR A 226 4.09 8.14 -13.82
N ALA A 227 3.84 7.50 -14.96
CA ALA A 227 3.35 8.19 -16.16
C ALA A 227 1.85 8.52 -16.06
N SER A 228 1.09 7.77 -15.29
CA SER A 228 -0.33 7.94 -15.04
C SER A 228 -0.60 8.76 -13.78
N ASN A 229 -1.85 9.15 -13.57
CA ASN A 229 -2.28 9.72 -12.30
C ASN A 229 -2.57 8.59 -11.30
N PRO A 230 -1.82 8.48 -10.18
CA PRO A 230 -2.03 7.41 -9.20
C PRO A 230 -3.43 7.35 -8.60
N LEU A 231 -4.15 8.47 -8.53
CA LEU A 231 -5.54 8.50 -8.08
C LEU A 231 -6.47 7.80 -9.07
N ASP A 232 -6.31 8.08 -10.37
CA ASP A 232 -7.14 7.45 -11.41
C ASP A 232 -6.87 5.95 -11.49
N ASP A 233 -5.59 5.55 -11.37
CA ASP A 233 -5.16 4.16 -11.29
C ASP A 233 -5.81 3.46 -10.09
N HIS A 234 -5.76 4.08 -8.90
CA HIS A 234 -6.35 3.52 -7.68
C HIS A 234 -7.87 3.37 -7.80
N LEU A 235 -8.56 4.37 -8.35
CA LEU A 235 -10.00 4.31 -8.59
C LEU A 235 -10.39 3.20 -9.58
N ALA A 236 -9.60 3.02 -10.64
CA ALA A 236 -9.81 1.94 -11.61
C ALA A 236 -9.59 0.58 -10.95
N SER A 237 -8.53 0.43 -10.17
CA SER A 237 -8.19 -0.80 -9.44
C SER A 237 -9.27 -1.17 -8.42
N LEU A 238 -9.75 -0.21 -7.61
CA LEU A 238 -10.84 -0.45 -6.65
C LEU A 238 -12.10 -0.95 -7.33
N ARG A 239 -12.50 -0.33 -8.47
CA ARG A 239 -13.67 -0.75 -9.24
C ARG A 239 -13.50 -2.14 -9.84
N ALA A 240 -12.29 -2.51 -10.25
CA ALA A 240 -11.97 -3.84 -10.77
C ALA A 240 -12.02 -4.94 -9.68
N MET A 241 -11.83 -4.59 -8.40
CA MET A 241 -11.95 -5.54 -7.29
C MET A 241 -13.40 -5.86 -6.92
N VAL A 242 -14.35 -4.93 -7.13
CA VAL A 242 -15.77 -5.12 -6.75
C VAL A 242 -16.39 -6.41 -7.33
N PRO A 243 -16.26 -6.75 -8.63
CA PRO A 243 -16.86 -7.96 -9.18
C PRO A 243 -16.17 -9.26 -8.74
N LEU A 244 -15.00 -9.20 -8.07
CA LEU A 244 -14.34 -10.39 -7.52
C LEU A 244 -15.06 -10.88 -6.26
N ASP A 245 -15.72 -9.99 -5.53
CA ASP A 245 -16.45 -10.35 -4.32
C ASP A 245 -17.87 -10.81 -4.68
N ARG A 246 -18.28 -11.92 -4.09
CA ARG A 246 -19.63 -12.46 -4.24
C ARG A 246 -20.31 -12.43 -2.88
N PRO A 247 -21.39 -11.68 -2.71
CA PRO A 247 -22.05 -11.56 -1.41
C PRO A 247 -22.60 -12.90 -0.91
N GLY A 248 -22.62 -13.06 0.40
CA GLY A 248 -23.17 -14.24 1.08
C GLY A 248 -22.11 -15.32 1.35
N ALA A 249 -22.50 -16.58 1.17
CA ALA A 249 -21.63 -17.72 1.54
C ALA A 249 -20.33 -17.82 0.70
N ASP A 250 -20.30 -17.16 -0.46
CA ASP A 250 -19.16 -17.15 -1.37
C ASP A 250 -18.32 -15.85 -1.25
N ALA A 251 -18.57 -15.01 -0.24
CA ALA A 251 -17.79 -13.80 -0.01
C ALA A 251 -16.32 -14.12 0.22
N LEU A 252 -15.44 -13.27 -0.34
CA LEU A 252 -14.01 -13.37 -0.11
C LEU A 252 -13.66 -12.91 1.29
N GLU A 253 -12.81 -13.66 1.97
CA GLU A 253 -12.11 -13.16 3.14
C GLU A 253 -10.93 -12.31 2.67
N VAL A 254 -10.91 -11.06 3.12
CA VAL A 254 -9.85 -10.12 2.83
C VAL A 254 -8.74 -10.26 3.85
N CYS A 255 -7.54 -10.54 3.35
CA CYS A 255 -6.27 -10.65 4.07
C CYS A 255 -5.43 -9.40 3.77
N PRO A 256 -5.60 -8.29 4.52
CA PRO A 256 -4.94 -7.01 4.24
C PRO A 256 -3.50 -6.98 4.75
N GLY A 257 -2.73 -5.98 4.30
CA GLY A 257 -1.39 -5.72 4.81
C GLY A 257 -1.36 -5.22 6.25
N HIS A 258 -2.44 -4.59 6.73
CA HIS A 258 -2.53 -4.00 8.07
C HIS A 258 -3.90 -4.22 8.71
N GLU A 259 -3.97 -4.00 10.02
CA GLU A 259 -5.14 -3.94 10.90
C GLU A 259 -5.76 -5.31 11.20
N TYR A 260 -6.73 -5.81 10.41
CA TYR A 260 -7.39 -7.10 10.65
C TYR A 260 -8.07 -7.65 9.39
N ARG A 261 -8.26 -8.96 9.35
CA ARG A 261 -8.98 -9.67 8.29
C ARG A 261 -10.49 -9.44 8.40
N PHE A 262 -11.17 -9.32 7.25
CA PHE A 262 -12.58 -8.98 7.18
C PHE A 262 -13.27 -9.61 5.96
N VAL A 263 -14.59 -9.49 5.86
CA VAL A 263 -15.40 -9.73 4.65
C VAL A 263 -16.03 -8.42 4.19
N GLY A 264 -16.46 -8.37 2.92
CA GLY A 264 -17.05 -7.17 2.33
C GLY A 264 -16.04 -6.34 1.54
N LEU A 265 -15.26 -7.02 0.69
CA LEU A 265 -14.32 -6.38 -0.22
C LEU A 265 -15.00 -5.34 -1.10
N ALA A 266 -16.14 -5.71 -1.70
CA ALA A 266 -16.88 -4.83 -2.62
C ALA A 266 -17.36 -3.56 -1.90
N GLU A 267 -18.00 -3.70 -0.76
CA GLU A 267 -18.52 -2.57 0.04
C GLU A 267 -17.37 -1.66 0.51
N ARG A 268 -16.23 -2.24 0.90
CA ARG A 268 -15.07 -1.45 1.32
C ARG A 268 -14.41 -0.74 0.15
N ALA A 269 -14.28 -1.39 -1.00
CA ALA A 269 -13.77 -0.77 -2.23
C ALA A 269 -14.66 0.40 -2.68
N GLU A 270 -15.98 0.24 -2.67
CA GLU A 270 -16.95 1.31 -2.97
C GLU A 270 -16.84 2.48 -1.98
N ALA A 271 -16.65 2.18 -0.68
CA ALA A 271 -16.44 3.22 0.33
C ALA A 271 -15.16 4.02 0.10
N LEU A 272 -14.08 3.37 -0.35
CA LEU A 272 -12.84 4.03 -0.72
C LEU A 272 -13.02 4.89 -1.98
N VAL A 273 -13.75 4.42 -2.98
CA VAL A 273 -14.11 5.22 -4.18
C VAL A 273 -14.88 6.47 -3.78
N ALA A 274 -15.91 6.34 -2.93
CA ALA A 274 -16.69 7.46 -2.44
C ALA A 274 -15.81 8.47 -1.66
N HIS A 275 -14.96 7.97 -0.76
CA HIS A 275 -14.00 8.81 -0.04
C HIS A 275 -13.09 9.61 -0.99
N ARG A 276 -12.57 8.99 -2.05
CA ARG A 276 -11.73 9.69 -3.05
C ARG A 276 -12.52 10.75 -3.81
N ALA A 277 -13.79 10.48 -4.15
CA ALA A 277 -14.65 11.46 -4.79
C ALA A 277 -14.92 12.68 -3.88
N ASP A 278 -15.17 12.45 -2.59
CA ASP A 278 -15.35 13.53 -1.60
C ASP A 278 -14.07 14.38 -1.48
N ARG A 279 -12.90 13.75 -1.50
CA ARG A 279 -11.61 14.46 -1.46
C ARG A 279 -11.36 15.27 -2.74
N THR A 280 -11.76 14.75 -3.90
CA THR A 280 -11.68 15.49 -5.19
C THR A 280 -12.58 16.71 -5.14
N LEU A 281 -13.83 16.56 -4.65
CA LEU A 281 -14.76 17.67 -4.50
C LEU A 281 -14.22 18.73 -3.53
N ASP A 282 -13.63 18.34 -2.41
CA ASP A 282 -13.01 19.24 -1.44
C ASP A 282 -11.85 20.05 -2.08
N ALA A 283 -10.98 19.39 -2.86
CA ALA A 283 -9.90 20.06 -3.59
C ALA A 283 -10.41 21.08 -4.63
N VAL A 284 -11.39 20.68 -5.43
CA VAL A 284 -12.02 21.56 -6.43
C VAL A 284 -12.70 22.74 -5.76
N THR A 285 -13.47 22.50 -4.68
CA THR A 285 -14.13 23.57 -3.93
C THR A 285 -13.13 24.56 -3.33
N ALA A 286 -12.01 24.06 -2.79
CA ALA A 286 -10.94 24.91 -2.28
C ALA A 286 -10.31 25.79 -3.38
N LEU A 287 -10.04 25.20 -4.55
CA LEU A 287 -9.50 25.93 -5.71
C LEU A 287 -10.50 27.02 -6.19
N ASP A 288 -11.77 26.69 -6.32
CA ASP A 288 -12.81 27.65 -6.77
C ASP A 288 -12.93 28.83 -5.78
N ALA A 289 -12.89 28.57 -4.49
CA ALA A 289 -12.92 29.61 -3.46
C ALA A 289 -11.72 30.56 -3.55
N LEU A 290 -10.51 30.02 -3.69
CA LEU A 290 -9.30 30.82 -3.85
C LEU A 290 -9.33 31.71 -5.10
N ARG A 291 -9.81 31.17 -6.20
CA ARG A 291 -9.95 31.94 -7.46
C ARG A 291 -11.01 33.04 -7.38
N ALA A 292 -12.11 32.78 -6.67
CA ALA A 292 -13.13 33.80 -6.45
C ALA A 292 -12.65 34.95 -5.57
N GLU A 293 -11.84 34.64 -4.54
CA GLU A 293 -11.23 35.63 -3.64
C GLU A 293 -10.12 36.45 -4.32
N GLY A 294 -9.34 35.81 -5.21
CA GLY A 294 -8.20 36.39 -5.92
C GLY A 294 -8.50 36.81 -7.36
N ALA A 295 -9.73 37.21 -7.70
CA ALA A 295 -10.10 37.58 -9.08
C ALA A 295 -9.16 38.63 -9.68
N GLY A 296 -8.28 38.20 -10.62
CA GLY A 296 -7.24 39.03 -11.26
C GLY A 296 -5.83 38.89 -10.64
N ALA A 297 -5.65 38.06 -9.62
CA ALA A 297 -4.35 37.68 -9.05
C ALA A 297 -3.70 36.48 -9.78
N ALA A 298 -2.51 36.11 -9.36
CA ALA A 298 -1.83 34.88 -9.83
C ALA A 298 -2.65 33.63 -9.52
N SER A 299 -2.45 32.56 -10.31
CA SER A 299 -3.08 31.25 -10.05
C SER A 299 -2.69 30.72 -8.67
N PRO A 300 -3.62 30.03 -7.96
CA PRO A 300 -3.30 29.40 -6.68
C PRO A 300 -2.26 28.29 -6.82
N THR A 301 -1.43 28.13 -5.81
CA THR A 301 -0.50 26.99 -5.69
C THR A 301 -1.20 25.74 -5.16
N VAL A 302 -0.58 24.56 -5.35
CA VAL A 302 -1.06 23.31 -4.73
C VAL A 302 -1.11 23.44 -3.21
N PHE A 303 -0.12 24.10 -2.61
CA PHE A 303 -0.05 24.31 -1.16
C PHE A 303 -1.24 25.14 -0.66
N GLU A 304 -1.58 26.26 -1.32
CA GLU A 304 -2.73 27.10 -0.94
C GLU A 304 -4.05 26.33 -1.05
N VAL A 305 -4.23 25.53 -2.11
CA VAL A 305 -5.41 24.67 -2.23
C VAL A 305 -5.44 23.66 -1.10
N ALA A 306 -4.34 22.96 -0.84
CA ALA A 306 -4.26 21.97 0.23
C ALA A 306 -4.54 22.58 1.61
N GLU A 307 -4.07 23.79 1.87
CA GLU A 307 -4.33 24.51 3.11
C GLU A 307 -5.82 24.87 3.29
N ARG A 308 -6.50 25.17 2.18
CA ARG A 308 -7.93 25.51 2.19
C ARG A 308 -8.83 24.28 2.30
N MET A 309 -8.36 23.10 1.93
CA MET A 309 -9.12 21.84 2.04
C MET A 309 -9.45 21.53 3.50
N THR A 310 -10.65 20.96 3.74
CA THR A 310 -11.19 20.71 5.08
C THR A 310 -10.93 19.32 5.62
N GLY A 311 -10.62 18.35 4.76
CA GLY A 311 -10.53 16.93 5.10
C GLY A 311 -9.23 16.49 5.79
N TRP A 312 -8.33 17.38 6.18
CA TRP A 312 -7.10 17.03 6.87
C TRP A 312 -7.31 16.99 8.39
N ARG A 313 -6.99 15.84 9.02
CA ARG A 313 -7.05 15.72 10.49
C ARG A 313 -6.06 16.69 11.13
N GLY A 314 -6.55 17.63 11.96
CA GLY A 314 -5.73 18.64 12.60
C GLY A 314 -5.28 19.78 11.67
N GLY A 315 -5.72 19.77 10.39
CA GLY A 315 -5.32 20.76 9.38
C GLY A 315 -3.95 20.47 8.76
N LEU A 316 -3.73 21.00 7.55
CA LEU A 316 -2.47 20.78 6.80
C LEU A 316 -1.23 21.20 7.58
N ARG A 317 -1.28 22.33 8.29
CA ARG A 317 -0.14 22.89 9.05
C ARG A 317 0.29 22.04 10.25
N SER A 318 -0.51 21.08 10.68
CA SER A 318 -0.10 20.10 11.70
C SER A 318 0.74 18.95 11.14
N MET A 319 0.80 18.80 9.83
CA MET A 319 1.54 17.76 9.15
C MET A 319 2.99 18.19 8.94
N THR A 320 3.89 17.21 8.97
CA THR A 320 5.33 17.44 8.74
C THR A 320 5.92 16.33 7.88
N GLY A 321 7.08 16.60 7.31
CA GLY A 321 7.86 15.61 6.58
C GLY A 321 7.07 14.90 5.47
N PHE A 322 7.21 13.59 5.39
CA PHE A 322 6.59 12.78 4.35
C PHE A 322 5.05 12.87 4.32
N VAL A 323 4.41 13.04 5.49
CA VAL A 323 2.93 13.15 5.57
C VAL A 323 2.45 14.43 4.88
N LEU A 324 3.14 15.56 5.09
CA LEU A 324 2.84 16.81 4.42
C LEU A 324 3.10 16.70 2.91
N ALA A 325 4.24 16.15 2.51
CA ALA A 325 4.56 15.95 1.09
C ALA A 325 3.53 15.08 0.38
N SER A 326 3.12 13.98 1.01
CA SER A 326 2.05 13.10 0.50
C SER A 326 0.71 13.83 0.38
N ALA A 327 0.36 14.70 1.34
CA ALA A 327 -0.87 15.49 1.27
C ALA A 327 -0.86 16.46 0.08
N LEU A 328 0.28 17.13 -0.18
CA LEU A 328 0.44 18.03 -1.32
C LEU A 328 0.37 17.27 -2.65
N ALA A 329 1.08 16.15 -2.76
CA ALA A 329 1.02 15.30 -3.94
C ALA A 329 -0.41 14.80 -4.21
N GLN A 330 -1.12 14.32 -3.19
CA GLN A 330 -2.52 13.88 -3.33
C GLN A 330 -3.43 15.03 -3.75
N THR A 331 -3.24 16.25 -3.23
CA THR A 331 -4.01 17.44 -3.68
C THR A 331 -3.81 17.68 -5.17
N GLU A 332 -2.58 17.65 -5.65
CA GLU A 332 -2.27 17.78 -7.07
C GLU A 332 -2.95 16.68 -7.90
N TRP A 333 -2.92 15.40 -7.46
CA TRP A 333 -3.56 14.31 -8.19
C TRP A 333 -5.08 14.42 -8.21
N HIS A 334 -5.71 14.89 -7.14
CA HIS A 334 -7.15 15.18 -7.12
C HIS A 334 -7.52 16.27 -8.14
N LEU A 335 -6.75 17.34 -8.23
CA LEU A 335 -6.98 18.41 -9.20
C LEU A 335 -6.72 17.96 -10.65
N ARG A 336 -5.69 17.14 -10.87
CA ARG A 336 -5.42 16.52 -12.18
C ARG A 336 -6.55 15.60 -12.61
N SER A 337 -7.04 14.74 -11.73
CA SER A 337 -8.17 13.84 -11.98
C SER A 337 -9.47 14.61 -12.31
N ALA A 338 -9.65 15.79 -11.71
CA ALA A 338 -10.75 16.69 -12.01
C ALA A 338 -10.57 17.52 -13.29
N GLY A 339 -9.42 17.40 -13.98
CA GLY A 339 -9.12 18.23 -15.16
C GLY A 339 -8.86 19.71 -14.84
N ARG A 340 -8.43 20.00 -13.61
CA ARG A 340 -8.25 21.37 -13.10
C ARG A 340 -6.77 21.75 -12.86
N ALA A 341 -5.82 20.90 -13.29
CA ALA A 341 -4.40 21.13 -13.06
C ALA A 341 -3.86 22.41 -13.75
N ASP A 342 -4.40 22.74 -14.92
CA ASP A 342 -3.98 23.94 -15.69
C ASP A 342 -4.37 25.27 -15.01
N GLU A 343 -5.16 25.20 -13.95
CA GLU A 343 -5.59 26.36 -13.18
C GLU A 343 -4.67 26.68 -12.00
N LEU A 344 -3.69 25.85 -11.77
CA LEU A 344 -2.66 26.03 -10.74
C LEU A 344 -1.52 26.92 -11.25
N ALA A 345 -0.80 27.56 -10.31
CA ALA A 345 0.44 28.24 -10.63
C ALA A 345 1.45 27.22 -11.19
N THR A 346 2.04 27.56 -12.34
CA THR A 346 3.21 26.88 -12.90
C THR A 346 4.38 27.85 -12.78
N ASP A 347 5.36 27.54 -11.97
CA ASP A 347 6.61 28.29 -11.93
C ASP A 347 7.43 28.08 -13.20
#